data_206c47a4f173e617ae6e25eca1f1ac24
#
_entry.id   206c47a4f173e617ae6e25eca1f1ac24
#
_cell.length_a   1.000
_cell.length_b   1.000
_cell.length_c   1.000
_cell.angle_alpha   90.00
_cell.angle_beta   90.00
_cell.angle_gamma   90.00
#
_symmetry.space_group_name_H-M   'P 1'
#
loop_
_entity.id
_entity.type
_entity.pdbx_description
1 polymer ?
#
loop_
_entity_poly.entity_id
_entity_poly.type
_entity_poly.pdbx_seq_one_letter_code
_entity_poly.pdbx_strand_id
1 'polypeptide(L)'
;TKMYLPDSSFIEILKRTSYNMEELSTNEYLRGIVLNLPSTPGIYQYLNKEGVIIYVGKAKNLKRRVYSYFSKEHQSAKTRILVSKIADIRYIVVNTEEDALLLENNLIKKYKPRYNVLLKDDKSYPSICVSNEYFPRVFKTRQIIRNGSTYYGPYSHIPSMQAVLDLIKKLYPLRTCHLALTPENIRQGKFNVCLEYHIKNCKGPCIGMQSHDEYMDNIAQVKEILKGNTQAISDALMKEMMSL
;
A
#
# COMPACT_ATOMS: atom_id res chain seq x y z
N THR A 1 12.82 64.34 -32.36
CA THR A 1 11.80 63.46 -31.77
C THR A 1 12.46 62.62 -30.68
N LYS A 2 12.29 63.02 -29.40
CA LYS A 2 12.76 62.22 -28.26
C LYS A 2 11.83 61.06 -28.04
N MET A 3 12.30 59.81 -28.23
CA MET A 3 11.63 58.62 -27.81
C MET A 3 11.67 58.55 -26.28
N TYR A 4 10.51 58.67 -25.64
CA TYR A 4 10.35 58.37 -24.21
C TYR A 4 10.42 56.85 -24.04
N LEU A 5 11.46 56.36 -23.42
CA LEU A 5 11.48 55.01 -22.86
C LEU A 5 10.57 54.97 -21.63
N PRO A 6 9.65 53.99 -21.47
CA PRO A 6 8.82 53.89 -20.29
C PRO A 6 9.70 53.63 -19.06
N ASP A 7 9.41 54.35 -18.00
CA ASP A 7 10.05 54.26 -16.69
C ASP A 7 10.04 52.84 -16.15
N SER A 8 11.13 52.41 -15.50
CA SER A 8 11.29 51.06 -14.93
C SER A 8 10.16 50.67 -13.99
N SER A 9 9.53 51.67 -13.33
CA SER A 9 8.34 51.49 -12.48
C SER A 9 7.10 51.05 -13.27
N PHE A 10 6.93 51.52 -14.52
CA PHE A 10 5.79 51.13 -15.35
C PHE A 10 5.91 49.70 -15.90
N ILE A 11 7.13 49.26 -16.19
CA ILE A 11 7.45 47.89 -16.61
C ILE A 11 7.21 46.92 -15.42
N GLU A 12 7.52 47.33 -14.21
CA GLU A 12 7.28 46.53 -13.00
C GLU A 12 5.80 46.41 -12.66
N ILE A 13 5.01 47.48 -12.86
CA ILE A 13 3.55 47.46 -12.73
C ILE A 13 2.92 46.52 -13.78
N LEU A 14 3.34 46.60 -15.03
CA LEU A 14 2.84 45.71 -16.10
C LEU A 14 3.16 44.22 -15.83
N LYS A 15 4.37 43.93 -15.33
CA LYS A 15 4.76 42.56 -14.92
C LYS A 15 3.93 42.08 -13.75
N ARG A 16 3.63 42.91 -12.74
CA ARG A 16 2.75 42.56 -11.63
C ARG A 16 1.30 42.35 -12.09
N THR A 17 0.81 43.18 -13.01
CA THR A 17 -0.56 43.07 -13.54
C THR A 17 -0.73 41.82 -14.40
N SER A 18 0.24 41.51 -15.25
CA SER A 18 0.20 40.25 -16.05
C SER A 18 0.32 38.98 -15.17
N TYR A 19 1.15 39.03 -14.12
CA TYR A 19 1.26 37.95 -13.15
C TYR A 19 -0.06 37.74 -12.38
N ASN A 20 -0.73 38.81 -11.95
CA ASN A 20 -2.02 38.73 -11.27
C ASN A 20 -3.16 38.24 -12.20
N MET A 21 -3.14 38.59 -13.49
CA MET A 21 -4.12 38.07 -14.46
C MET A 21 -3.92 36.58 -14.74
N GLU A 22 -2.67 36.09 -14.80
CA GLU A 22 -2.36 34.70 -15.02
C GLU A 22 -2.74 33.84 -13.78
N GLU A 23 -2.56 34.38 -12.59
CA GLU A 23 -2.97 33.74 -11.32
C GLU A 23 -4.49 33.71 -11.15
N LEU A 24 -5.21 34.75 -11.55
CA LEU A 24 -6.67 34.79 -11.59
C LEU A 24 -7.24 33.79 -12.58
N SER A 25 -6.67 33.66 -13.79
CA SER A 25 -7.09 32.67 -14.79
C SER A 25 -6.84 31.23 -14.36
N THR A 26 -5.72 30.96 -13.65
CA THR A 26 -5.40 29.66 -13.09
C THR A 26 -6.40 29.27 -11.98
N ASN A 27 -6.78 30.21 -11.11
CA ASN A 27 -7.75 29.98 -10.05
C ASN A 27 -9.17 29.68 -10.59
N GLU A 28 -9.61 30.37 -11.65
CA GLU A 28 -10.89 30.12 -12.32
C GLU A 28 -10.88 28.76 -13.00
N TYR A 29 -9.80 28.40 -13.69
CA TYR A 29 -9.62 27.09 -14.29
C TYR A 29 -9.71 25.95 -13.26
N LEU A 30 -8.97 26.05 -12.14
CA LEU A 30 -9.01 25.06 -11.08
C LEU A 30 -10.39 24.96 -10.42
N ARG A 31 -11.09 26.08 -10.22
CA ARG A 31 -12.48 26.08 -9.74
C ARG A 31 -13.41 25.34 -10.70
N GLY A 32 -13.26 25.54 -11.99
CA GLY A 32 -14.02 24.79 -13.01
C GLY A 32 -13.82 23.28 -12.89
N ILE A 33 -12.58 22.82 -12.73
CA ILE A 33 -12.30 21.39 -12.53
C ILE A 33 -12.98 20.89 -11.24
N VAL A 34 -12.78 21.59 -10.12
CA VAL A 34 -13.32 21.20 -8.80
C VAL A 34 -14.84 21.07 -8.80
N LEU A 35 -15.55 21.98 -9.47
CA LEU A 35 -17.00 21.96 -9.55
C LEU A 35 -17.52 20.75 -10.35
N ASN A 36 -16.76 20.27 -11.33
CA ASN A 36 -17.10 19.12 -12.18
C ASN A 36 -16.58 17.76 -11.68
N LEU A 37 -15.87 17.72 -10.52
CA LEU A 37 -15.43 16.46 -9.93
C LEU A 37 -16.63 15.60 -9.49
N PRO A 38 -16.56 14.26 -9.68
CA PRO A 38 -17.59 13.34 -9.21
C PRO A 38 -17.60 13.24 -7.67
N SER A 39 -18.78 12.93 -7.13
CA SER A 39 -18.97 12.69 -5.67
C SER A 39 -18.75 11.23 -5.28
N THR A 40 -17.84 10.55 -5.95
CA THR A 40 -17.50 9.12 -5.78
C THR A 40 -16.13 8.96 -5.12
N PRO A 41 -15.79 7.76 -4.60
CA PRO A 41 -14.45 7.44 -4.14
C PRO A 41 -13.41 7.55 -5.27
N GLY A 42 -12.19 7.92 -4.93
CA GLY A 42 -11.13 8.01 -5.92
C GLY A 42 -9.84 8.63 -5.41
N ILE A 43 -8.93 8.83 -6.35
CA ILE A 43 -7.63 9.48 -6.18
C ILE A 43 -7.64 10.81 -6.89
N TYR A 44 -7.04 11.82 -6.29
CA TYR A 44 -6.72 13.09 -6.92
C TYR A 44 -5.21 13.33 -6.92
N GLN A 45 -4.73 13.96 -7.98
CA GLN A 45 -3.33 14.29 -8.22
C GLN A 45 -3.23 15.78 -8.50
N TYR A 46 -2.35 16.47 -7.79
CA TYR A 46 -2.05 17.88 -8.05
C TYR A 46 -0.77 17.98 -8.86
N LEU A 47 -0.82 18.72 -9.93
CA LEU A 47 0.29 18.98 -10.83
C LEU A 47 0.71 20.44 -10.74
N ASN A 48 2.00 20.70 -10.91
CA ASN A 48 2.56 22.05 -11.03
C ASN A 48 2.51 22.55 -12.49
N LYS A 49 3.00 23.77 -12.73
CA LYS A 49 3.05 24.39 -14.07
C LYS A 49 3.85 23.58 -15.09
N GLU A 50 4.83 22.79 -14.64
CA GLU A 50 5.65 21.90 -15.46
C GLU A 50 4.98 20.53 -15.72
N GLY A 51 3.74 20.31 -15.27
CA GLY A 51 3.02 19.05 -15.42
C GLY A 51 3.52 17.91 -14.50
N VAL A 52 4.35 18.24 -13.51
CA VAL A 52 4.88 17.25 -12.55
C VAL A 52 3.88 17.04 -11.43
N ILE A 53 3.62 15.77 -11.05
CA ILE A 53 2.76 15.42 -9.92
C ILE A 53 3.49 15.80 -8.63
N ILE A 54 2.93 16.78 -7.90
CA ILE A 54 3.49 17.29 -6.65
C ILE A 54 2.78 16.75 -5.40
N TYR A 55 1.56 16.22 -5.55
CA TYR A 55 0.78 15.59 -4.49
C TYR A 55 -0.20 14.56 -5.03
N VAL A 56 -0.40 13.47 -4.31
CA VAL A 56 -1.42 12.44 -4.56
C VAL A 56 -2.22 12.27 -3.26
N GLY A 57 -3.55 12.17 -3.37
CA GLY A 57 -4.39 11.93 -2.20
C GLY A 57 -5.64 11.12 -2.54
N LYS A 58 -6.14 10.36 -1.58
CA LYS A 58 -7.40 9.62 -1.68
C LYS A 58 -8.58 10.41 -1.13
N ALA A 59 -9.78 10.08 -1.61
CA ALA A 59 -11.04 10.64 -1.14
C ALA A 59 -12.15 9.58 -1.15
N LYS A 60 -13.04 9.62 -0.15
CA LYS A 60 -14.35 8.95 -0.20
C LYS A 60 -15.31 9.68 -1.14
N ASN A 61 -15.13 10.98 -1.27
CA ASN A 61 -15.85 11.88 -2.16
C ASN A 61 -14.84 12.87 -2.73
N LEU A 62 -14.49 12.69 -4.01
CA LEU A 62 -13.49 13.49 -4.70
C LEU A 62 -13.83 14.98 -4.68
N LYS A 63 -15.07 15.34 -5.07
CA LYS A 63 -15.53 16.74 -5.11
C LYS A 63 -15.38 17.43 -3.76
N ARG A 64 -15.94 16.83 -2.70
CA ARG A 64 -15.89 17.41 -1.34
C ARG A 64 -14.46 17.55 -0.83
N ARG A 65 -13.64 16.54 -1.06
CA ARG A 65 -12.24 16.51 -0.58
C ARG A 65 -11.39 17.55 -1.28
N VAL A 66 -11.43 17.59 -2.61
CA VAL A 66 -10.65 18.54 -3.39
C VAL A 66 -11.12 19.97 -3.13
N TYR A 67 -12.44 20.21 -3.10
CA TYR A 67 -13.01 21.53 -2.74
C TYR A 67 -12.49 22.06 -1.40
N SER A 68 -12.28 21.18 -0.41
CA SER A 68 -11.80 21.58 0.91
C SER A 68 -10.40 22.21 0.92
N TYR A 69 -9.59 22.00 -0.12
CA TYR A 69 -8.28 22.66 -0.26
C TYR A 69 -8.40 24.11 -0.72
N PHE A 70 -9.46 24.44 -1.45
CA PHE A 70 -9.65 25.77 -2.05
C PHE A 70 -10.64 26.66 -1.25
N SER A 71 -11.38 26.09 -0.30
CA SER A 71 -12.45 26.79 0.43
C SER A 71 -12.10 27.22 1.86
N LYS A 72 -10.96 26.81 2.44
CA LYS A 72 -10.62 27.06 3.85
C LYS A 72 -9.56 28.14 4.01
N GLU A 73 -9.89 29.17 4.78
CA GLU A 73 -8.95 30.23 5.20
C GLU A 73 -7.87 29.74 6.19
N HIS A 74 -8.13 28.65 6.94
CA HIS A 74 -7.25 28.16 8.01
C HIS A 74 -6.50 26.88 7.64
N GLN A 75 -5.75 26.90 6.56
CA GLN A 75 -4.88 25.78 6.20
C GLN A 75 -3.52 25.90 6.87
N SER A 76 -2.89 24.77 7.16
CA SER A 76 -1.48 24.74 7.61
C SER A 76 -0.59 25.46 6.60
N ALA A 77 0.52 26.04 7.06
CA ALA A 77 1.49 26.71 6.17
C ALA A 77 1.92 25.79 5.00
N LYS A 78 2.07 24.48 5.27
CA LYS A 78 2.39 23.48 4.26
C LYS A 78 1.30 23.31 3.21
N THR A 79 0.02 23.31 3.61
CA THR A 79 -1.11 23.20 2.69
C THR A 79 -1.22 24.45 1.82
N ARG A 80 -1.01 25.65 2.38
CA ARG A 80 -1.00 26.91 1.61
C ARG A 80 0.07 26.89 0.53
N ILE A 81 1.30 26.44 0.86
CA ILE A 81 2.40 26.30 -0.10
C ILE A 81 2.05 25.28 -1.18
N LEU A 82 1.44 24.14 -0.82
CA LEU A 82 0.98 23.16 -1.80
C LEU A 82 -0.03 23.77 -2.75
N VAL A 83 -1.10 24.40 -2.22
CA VAL A 83 -2.19 24.99 -3.02
C VAL A 83 -1.67 26.05 -3.97
N SER A 84 -0.73 26.92 -3.55
CA SER A 84 -0.12 27.95 -4.42
C SER A 84 0.72 27.38 -5.58
N LYS A 85 1.04 26.07 -5.56
CA LYS A 85 1.83 25.42 -6.62
C LYS A 85 0.97 24.56 -7.55
N ILE A 86 -0.34 24.40 -7.27
CA ILE A 86 -1.25 23.63 -8.11
C ILE A 86 -1.55 24.43 -9.38
N ALA A 87 -1.27 23.83 -10.53
CA ALA A 87 -1.65 24.36 -11.84
C ALA A 87 -2.68 23.48 -12.55
N ASP A 88 -2.77 22.18 -12.19
CA ASP A 88 -3.74 21.25 -12.77
C ASP A 88 -4.13 20.18 -11.74
N ILE A 89 -5.32 19.57 -11.94
CA ILE A 89 -5.88 18.51 -11.11
C ILE A 89 -6.30 17.35 -11.98
N ARG A 90 -5.71 16.18 -11.75
CA ARG A 90 -6.14 14.91 -12.34
C ARG A 90 -6.82 14.05 -11.29
N TYR A 91 -7.75 13.20 -11.70
CA TYR A 91 -8.42 12.27 -10.79
C TYR A 91 -8.66 10.92 -11.46
N ILE A 92 -8.80 9.89 -10.62
CA ILE A 92 -9.13 8.52 -11.00
C ILE A 92 -10.27 8.08 -10.09
N VAL A 93 -11.40 7.71 -10.66
CA VAL A 93 -12.53 7.12 -9.93
C VAL A 93 -12.25 5.65 -9.65
N VAL A 94 -12.60 5.19 -8.46
CA VAL A 94 -12.53 3.77 -8.07
C VAL A 94 -13.85 3.35 -7.41
N ASN A 95 -14.07 2.05 -7.29
CA ASN A 95 -15.34 1.53 -6.77
C ASN A 95 -15.42 1.61 -5.24
N THR A 96 -14.30 1.42 -4.55
CA THR A 96 -14.24 1.34 -3.08
C THR A 96 -13.20 2.29 -2.49
N GLU A 97 -13.32 2.57 -1.18
CA GLU A 97 -12.31 3.35 -0.46
C GLU A 97 -10.99 2.57 -0.30
N GLU A 98 -11.08 1.25 -0.22
CA GLU A 98 -9.94 0.34 -0.14
C GLU A 98 -9.13 0.37 -1.43
N ASP A 99 -9.79 0.37 -2.58
CA ASP A 99 -9.12 0.53 -3.89
C ASP A 99 -8.43 1.89 -3.98
N ALA A 100 -9.09 2.96 -3.51
CA ALA A 100 -8.49 4.29 -3.44
C ALA A 100 -7.22 4.28 -2.58
N LEU A 101 -7.23 3.59 -1.44
CA LEU A 101 -6.09 3.51 -0.54
C LEU A 101 -4.90 2.77 -1.16
N LEU A 102 -5.15 1.64 -1.83
CA LEU A 102 -4.12 0.87 -2.54
C LEU A 102 -3.53 1.66 -3.71
N LEU A 103 -4.40 2.30 -4.48
CA LEU A 103 -3.97 3.09 -5.64
C LEU A 103 -3.16 4.33 -5.22
N GLU A 104 -3.57 5.04 -4.13
CA GLU A 104 -2.82 6.16 -3.55
C GLU A 104 -1.40 5.74 -3.21
N ASN A 105 -1.24 4.62 -2.48
CA ASN A 105 0.06 4.11 -2.08
C ASN A 105 0.95 3.78 -3.30
N ASN A 106 0.40 3.11 -4.31
CA ASN A 106 1.12 2.75 -5.52
C ASN A 106 1.57 3.99 -6.31
N LEU A 107 0.70 5.00 -6.44
CA LEU A 107 1.01 6.25 -7.13
C LEU A 107 2.05 7.08 -6.38
N ILE A 108 1.98 7.14 -5.03
CA ILE A 108 2.99 7.82 -4.22
C ILE A 108 4.36 7.15 -4.37
N LYS A 109 4.42 5.81 -4.37
CA LYS A 109 5.67 5.07 -4.58
C LYS A 109 6.25 5.29 -5.98
N LYS A 110 5.38 5.30 -7.00
CA LYS A 110 5.76 5.49 -8.40
C LYS A 110 6.29 6.89 -8.67
N TYR A 111 5.56 7.92 -8.23
CA TYR A 111 5.85 9.31 -8.57
C TYR A 111 6.67 10.06 -7.52
N LYS A 112 6.75 9.56 -6.28
CA LYS A 112 7.44 10.15 -5.13
C LYS A 112 7.16 11.67 -4.98
N PRO A 113 5.87 12.09 -4.91
CA PRO A 113 5.51 13.50 -4.97
C PRO A 113 6.06 14.25 -3.76
N ARG A 114 6.57 15.46 -4.01
CA ARG A 114 7.29 16.28 -3.01
C ARG A 114 6.49 16.51 -1.72
N TYR A 115 5.17 16.66 -1.82
CA TYR A 115 4.31 17.02 -0.66
C TYR A 115 3.68 15.82 0.07
N ASN A 116 3.89 14.56 -0.39
CA ASN A 116 3.42 13.34 0.30
C ASN A 116 4.42 12.85 1.36
N VAL A 117 4.82 13.70 2.30
CA VAL A 117 5.91 13.42 3.28
C VAL A 117 5.65 12.18 4.12
N LEU A 118 4.40 11.88 4.48
CA LEU A 118 4.05 10.78 5.40
C LEU A 118 4.13 9.39 4.76
N LEU A 119 4.03 9.30 3.42
CA LEU A 119 4.08 8.03 2.69
C LEU A 119 5.36 7.87 1.85
N LYS A 120 6.31 8.81 1.95
CA LYS A 120 7.65 8.67 1.38
C LYS A 120 8.51 7.63 2.13
N ASP A 121 8.31 7.51 3.43
CA ASP A 121 8.83 6.37 4.18
C ASP A 121 8.15 5.12 3.65
N ASP A 122 8.93 4.11 3.37
CA ASP A 122 8.61 2.84 2.70
C ASP A 122 7.62 1.96 3.49
N LYS A 123 6.60 2.58 4.10
CA LYS A 123 5.49 1.92 4.79
C LYS A 123 4.55 1.31 3.76
N SER A 124 5.01 0.25 3.13
CA SER A 124 4.18 -0.61 2.31
C SER A 124 3.11 -1.29 3.18
N TYR A 125 1.91 -1.50 2.60
CA TYR A 125 0.96 -2.40 3.23
C TYR A 125 1.59 -3.78 3.38
N PRO A 126 1.33 -4.46 4.50
CA PRO A 126 1.88 -5.79 4.72
C PRO A 126 1.33 -6.80 3.71
N SER A 127 2.15 -7.77 3.39
CA SER A 127 1.81 -8.96 2.61
C SER A 127 2.06 -10.20 3.45
N ILE A 128 1.40 -11.30 3.11
CA ILE A 128 1.72 -12.62 3.65
C ILE A 128 2.78 -13.24 2.74
N CYS A 129 3.90 -13.65 3.31
CA CYS A 129 5.00 -14.30 2.62
C CYS A 129 4.96 -15.81 2.91
N VAL A 130 5.05 -16.60 1.85
CA VAL A 130 5.43 -18.02 1.92
C VAL A 130 6.88 -18.10 1.47
N SER A 131 7.81 -18.39 2.40
CA SER A 131 9.24 -18.36 2.12
C SER A 131 9.68 -19.48 1.19
N ASN A 132 10.75 -19.23 0.40
CA ASN A 132 11.39 -20.23 -0.44
C ASN A 132 12.48 -20.95 0.37
N GLU A 133 12.06 -21.86 1.24
CA GLU A 133 12.92 -22.69 2.08
C GLU A 133 12.50 -24.15 1.93
N TYR A 134 13.37 -25.10 2.30
CA TYR A 134 13.05 -26.54 2.24
C TYR A 134 11.78 -26.88 3.05
N PHE A 135 11.60 -26.27 4.23
CA PHE A 135 10.33 -26.20 4.97
C PHE A 135 9.86 -24.74 5.00
N PRO A 136 8.99 -24.29 4.07
CA PRO A 136 8.56 -22.89 3.98
C PRO A 136 7.88 -22.38 5.24
N ARG A 137 8.14 -21.13 5.61
CA ARG A 137 7.44 -20.42 6.67
C ARG A 137 6.35 -19.52 6.08
N VAL A 138 5.28 -19.30 6.84
CA VAL A 138 4.21 -18.39 6.49
C VAL A 138 4.17 -17.26 7.51
N PHE A 139 4.40 -16.02 7.08
CA PHE A 139 4.49 -14.87 7.97
C PHE A 139 4.13 -13.55 7.28
N LYS A 140 3.77 -12.54 8.08
CA LYS A 140 3.53 -11.19 7.59
C LYS A 140 4.85 -10.45 7.36
N THR A 141 4.93 -9.69 6.25
CA THR A 141 6.09 -8.83 5.96
C THR A 141 5.65 -7.59 5.20
N ARG A 142 6.44 -6.51 5.32
CA ARG A 142 6.32 -5.31 4.49
C ARG A 142 7.40 -5.23 3.42
N GLN A 143 8.40 -6.10 3.51
CA GLN A 143 9.51 -6.16 2.56
C GLN A 143 9.27 -7.29 1.57
N ILE A 144 9.37 -6.99 0.29
CA ILE A 144 9.34 -7.97 -0.80
C ILE A 144 10.78 -8.19 -1.26
N ILE A 145 11.30 -9.39 -1.00
CA ILE A 145 12.66 -9.81 -1.37
C ILE A 145 12.56 -10.76 -2.55
N ARG A 146 13.34 -10.52 -3.60
CA ARG A 146 13.40 -11.39 -4.78
C ARG A 146 14.31 -12.59 -4.54
N ASN A 147 13.85 -13.55 -3.73
CA ASN A 147 14.57 -14.78 -3.38
C ASN A 147 13.78 -16.06 -3.70
N GLY A 148 12.77 -15.95 -4.59
CA GLY A 148 11.89 -17.06 -4.92
C GLY A 148 10.71 -17.27 -3.96
N SER A 149 10.59 -16.48 -2.88
CA SER A 149 9.42 -16.51 -1.99
C SER A 149 8.17 -15.99 -2.69
N THR A 150 7.00 -16.54 -2.32
CA THR A 150 5.70 -16.11 -2.85
C THR A 150 5.05 -15.11 -1.90
N TYR A 151 4.49 -14.02 -2.43
CA TYR A 151 3.86 -12.96 -1.65
C TYR A 151 2.40 -12.81 -2.05
N TYR A 152 1.52 -12.74 -1.05
CA TYR A 152 0.07 -12.55 -1.19
C TYR A 152 -0.33 -11.21 -0.57
N GLY A 153 -1.16 -10.45 -1.25
CA GLY A 153 -1.54 -9.10 -0.87
C GLY A 153 -1.09 -8.06 -1.91
N PRO A 154 -0.96 -6.76 -1.60
CA PRO A 154 -0.94 -6.16 -0.24
C PRO A 154 -2.31 -6.12 0.45
N TYR A 155 -2.32 -6.24 1.77
CA TYR A 155 -3.53 -6.16 2.59
C TYR A 155 -3.73 -4.75 3.15
N SER A 156 -4.83 -4.10 2.79
CA SER A 156 -5.21 -2.77 3.31
C SER A 156 -5.77 -2.86 4.74
N HIS A 157 -6.48 -3.94 5.07
CA HIS A 157 -7.08 -4.16 6.38
C HIS A 157 -6.28 -5.19 7.19
N ILE A 158 -5.44 -4.69 8.12
CA ILE A 158 -4.53 -5.51 8.92
C ILE A 158 -5.26 -6.54 9.80
N PRO A 159 -6.41 -6.22 10.46
CA PRO A 159 -7.15 -7.23 11.23
C PRO A 159 -7.60 -8.42 10.41
N SER A 160 -8.12 -8.22 9.19
CA SER A 160 -8.51 -9.33 8.30
C SER A 160 -7.31 -10.20 7.90
N MET A 161 -6.17 -9.59 7.58
CA MET A 161 -4.93 -10.32 7.31
C MET A 161 -4.50 -11.16 8.52
N GLN A 162 -4.57 -10.60 9.72
CA GLN A 162 -4.22 -11.31 10.94
C GLN A 162 -5.15 -12.50 11.19
N ALA A 163 -6.46 -12.31 11.00
CA ALA A 163 -7.46 -13.40 11.12
C ALA A 163 -7.16 -14.57 10.15
N VAL A 164 -6.75 -14.26 8.91
CA VAL A 164 -6.34 -15.29 7.95
C VAL A 164 -5.08 -16.03 8.43
N LEU A 165 -4.08 -15.32 8.95
CA LEU A 165 -2.87 -15.96 9.50
C LEU A 165 -3.16 -16.82 10.72
N ASP A 166 -4.04 -16.37 11.60
CA ASP A 166 -4.44 -17.12 12.79
C ASP A 166 -5.23 -18.38 12.42
N LEU A 167 -6.11 -18.29 11.42
CA LEU A 167 -6.81 -19.45 10.84
C LEU A 167 -5.82 -20.46 10.25
N ILE A 168 -4.88 -20.00 9.43
CA ILE A 168 -3.83 -20.86 8.85
C ILE A 168 -3.03 -21.54 9.94
N LYS A 169 -2.62 -20.81 10.98
CA LYS A 169 -1.85 -21.37 12.11
C LYS A 169 -2.65 -22.42 12.89
N LYS A 170 -3.96 -22.25 13.00
CA LYS A 170 -4.86 -23.19 13.69
C LYS A 170 -5.02 -24.49 12.87
N LEU A 171 -5.28 -24.37 11.55
CA LEU A 171 -5.54 -25.52 10.68
C LEU A 171 -4.26 -26.28 10.30
N TYR A 172 -3.13 -25.59 10.17
CA TYR A 172 -1.86 -26.15 9.70
C TYR A 172 -0.75 -25.80 10.68
N PRO A 173 -0.29 -26.76 11.52
CA PRO A 173 0.78 -26.55 12.49
C PRO A 173 2.15 -26.43 11.80
N LEU A 174 2.40 -25.27 11.18
CA LEU A 174 3.62 -24.97 10.45
C LEU A 174 4.70 -24.39 11.37
N ARG A 175 5.95 -24.58 10.99
CA ARG A 175 7.07 -23.99 11.73
C ARG A 175 7.07 -22.46 11.69
N THR A 176 7.46 -21.82 12.79
CA THR A 176 7.70 -20.38 12.92
C THR A 176 9.17 -20.02 13.12
N CYS A 177 10.00 -21.01 13.47
CA CYS A 177 11.42 -20.82 13.78
C CYS A 177 12.27 -20.42 12.57
N HIS A 178 13.40 -19.73 12.83
CA HIS A 178 14.35 -19.28 11.81
C HIS A 178 15.52 -20.24 11.55
N LEU A 179 15.40 -21.50 12.02
CA LEU A 179 16.43 -22.50 11.83
C LEU A 179 16.60 -22.86 10.34
N ALA A 180 17.84 -23.08 9.90
CA ALA A 180 18.16 -23.52 8.56
C ALA A 180 17.89 -25.04 8.42
N LEU A 181 16.59 -25.40 8.20
CA LEU A 181 16.15 -26.78 8.09
C LEU A 181 16.48 -27.35 6.69
N THR A 182 17.75 -27.69 6.47
CA THR A 182 18.16 -28.46 5.29
C THR A 182 18.08 -29.95 5.59
N PRO A 183 17.90 -30.83 4.56
CA PRO A 183 17.91 -32.28 4.75
C PRO A 183 19.13 -32.78 5.49
N GLU A 184 20.28 -32.15 5.25
CA GLU A 184 21.56 -32.51 5.88
C GLU A 184 21.60 -32.15 7.35
N ASN A 185 21.20 -30.92 7.73
CA ASN A 185 21.19 -30.47 9.13
C ASN A 185 20.21 -31.30 9.98
N ILE A 186 19.09 -31.74 9.40
CA ILE A 186 18.12 -32.60 10.08
C ILE A 186 18.69 -33.99 10.30
N ARG A 187 19.31 -34.59 9.27
CA ARG A 187 19.97 -35.91 9.40
C ARG A 187 21.10 -35.93 10.41
N GLN A 188 21.83 -34.82 10.57
CA GLN A 188 22.88 -34.67 11.55
C GLN A 188 22.37 -34.43 12.98
N GLY A 189 21.04 -34.33 13.19
CA GLY A 189 20.46 -34.14 14.51
C GLY A 189 20.83 -32.79 15.16
N LYS A 190 21.06 -31.74 14.36
CA LYS A 190 21.52 -30.44 14.85
C LYS A 190 20.49 -29.66 15.69
N PHE A 191 19.25 -30.11 15.72
CA PHE A 191 18.15 -29.35 16.30
C PHE A 191 17.45 -30.13 17.42
N ASN A 192 16.97 -29.40 18.42
CA ASN A 192 16.10 -29.91 19.46
C ASN A 192 14.69 -29.37 19.29
N VAL A 193 13.70 -30.06 19.87
CA VAL A 193 12.31 -29.58 19.92
C VAL A 193 12.22 -28.28 20.70
N CYS A 194 11.36 -27.40 20.22
CA CYS A 194 11.09 -26.11 20.84
C CYS A 194 9.69 -26.07 21.48
N LEU A 195 9.35 -24.99 22.17
CA LEU A 195 8.06 -24.81 22.81
C LEU A 195 6.89 -24.99 21.81
N GLU A 196 7.01 -24.47 20.57
CA GLU A 196 5.96 -24.59 19.53
C GLU A 196 5.60 -26.06 19.22
N TYR A 197 6.55 -26.98 19.32
CA TYR A 197 6.29 -28.41 19.19
C TYR A 197 5.49 -28.95 20.39
N HIS A 198 5.88 -28.59 21.60
CA HIS A 198 5.21 -29.08 22.82
C HIS A 198 3.77 -28.57 22.94
N ILE A 199 3.49 -27.35 22.50
CA ILE A 199 2.13 -26.78 22.47
C ILE A 199 1.38 -27.11 21.18
N LYS A 200 1.88 -28.05 20.36
CA LYS A 200 1.27 -28.57 19.12
C LYS A 200 1.05 -27.54 18.00
N ASN A 201 1.71 -26.40 18.06
CA ASN A 201 1.70 -25.39 16.98
C ASN A 201 2.65 -25.76 15.81
N CYS A 202 3.49 -26.76 15.98
CA CYS A 202 4.44 -27.26 14.99
C CYS A 202 4.61 -28.78 15.16
N LYS A 203 4.66 -29.54 14.06
CA LYS A 203 4.84 -31.01 14.09
C LYS A 203 6.29 -31.47 14.13
N GLY A 204 7.27 -30.57 14.37
CA GLY A 204 8.67 -30.93 14.57
C GLY A 204 9.42 -31.37 13.30
N PRO A 205 9.32 -30.69 12.16
CA PRO A 205 10.10 -31.05 10.96
C PRO A 205 11.63 -30.93 11.20
N CYS A 206 12.04 -30.15 12.20
CA CYS A 206 13.46 -29.99 12.55
C CYS A 206 14.12 -31.24 13.11
N ILE A 207 13.34 -32.17 13.66
CA ILE A 207 13.81 -33.47 14.20
C ILE A 207 13.25 -34.65 13.42
N GLY A 208 12.69 -34.42 12.20
CA GLY A 208 12.18 -35.46 11.34
C GLY A 208 10.84 -36.08 11.74
N MET A 209 10.12 -35.50 12.73
CA MET A 209 8.81 -36.00 13.16
C MET A 209 7.69 -35.70 12.14
N GLN A 210 7.91 -34.79 11.22
CA GLN A 210 7.04 -34.54 10.09
C GLN A 210 7.82 -34.68 8.79
N SER A 211 7.29 -35.45 7.84
CA SER A 211 7.91 -35.63 6.53
C SER A 211 7.84 -34.35 5.71
N HIS A 212 8.76 -34.21 4.75
CA HIS A 212 8.77 -33.09 3.84
C HIS A 212 7.50 -33.05 2.97
N ASP A 213 7.04 -34.20 2.49
CA ASP A 213 5.87 -34.29 1.60
C ASP A 213 4.59 -33.87 2.34
N GLU A 214 4.36 -34.39 3.56
CA GLU A 214 3.23 -33.95 4.40
C GLU A 214 3.27 -32.44 4.66
N TYR A 215 4.47 -31.88 4.90
CA TYR A 215 4.63 -30.47 5.13
C TYR A 215 4.30 -29.65 3.88
N MET A 216 4.76 -30.09 2.72
CA MET A 216 4.51 -29.41 1.44
C MET A 216 3.05 -29.47 1.01
N ASP A 217 2.34 -30.56 1.32
CA ASP A 217 0.90 -30.67 1.12
C ASP A 217 0.16 -29.61 1.94
N ASN A 218 0.54 -29.41 3.21
CA ASN A 218 0.00 -28.33 4.02
C ASN A 218 0.28 -26.95 3.42
N ILE A 219 1.49 -26.72 2.89
CA ILE A 219 1.85 -25.46 2.21
C ILE A 219 1.01 -25.26 0.94
N ALA A 220 0.72 -26.31 0.19
CA ALA A 220 -0.13 -26.25 -1.00
C ALA A 220 -1.55 -25.80 -0.63
N GLN A 221 -2.14 -26.37 0.42
CA GLN A 221 -3.46 -25.97 0.96
C GLN A 221 -3.46 -24.52 1.42
N VAL A 222 -2.43 -24.11 2.15
CA VAL A 222 -2.27 -22.71 2.59
C VAL A 222 -2.20 -21.75 1.41
N LYS A 223 -1.49 -22.10 0.34
CA LYS A 223 -1.43 -21.28 -0.88
C LYS A 223 -2.81 -21.12 -1.54
N GLU A 224 -3.65 -22.16 -1.56
CA GLU A 224 -5.01 -22.08 -2.10
C GLU A 224 -5.88 -21.15 -1.24
N ILE A 225 -5.80 -21.24 0.09
CA ILE A 225 -6.49 -20.31 0.99
C ILE A 225 -6.06 -18.86 0.72
N LEU A 226 -4.77 -18.61 0.56
CA LEU A 226 -4.22 -17.28 0.31
C LEU A 226 -4.58 -16.72 -1.08
N LYS A 227 -4.93 -17.58 -2.04
CA LYS A 227 -5.49 -17.18 -3.35
C LYS A 227 -6.98 -16.83 -3.28
N GLY A 228 -7.64 -17.07 -2.13
CA GLY A 228 -9.08 -16.81 -1.93
C GLY A 228 -9.97 -18.00 -2.32
N ASN A 229 -9.44 -19.21 -2.39
CA ASN A 229 -10.23 -20.41 -2.64
C ASN A 229 -11.00 -20.80 -1.37
N THR A 230 -12.28 -20.41 -1.29
CA THR A 230 -13.17 -20.65 -0.13
C THR A 230 -13.49 -22.14 0.07
N GLN A 231 -13.47 -22.94 -1.00
CA GLN A 231 -13.68 -24.39 -0.91
C GLN A 231 -12.55 -25.06 -0.11
N ALA A 232 -11.29 -24.66 -0.36
CA ALA A 232 -10.15 -25.16 0.41
C ALA A 232 -10.27 -24.87 1.92
N ILE A 233 -10.85 -23.73 2.29
CA ILE A 233 -11.12 -23.39 3.70
C ILE A 233 -12.21 -24.31 4.28
N SER A 234 -13.30 -24.51 3.55
CA SER A 234 -14.40 -25.37 3.98
C SER A 234 -13.94 -26.82 4.20
N ASP A 235 -13.16 -27.36 3.26
CA ASP A 235 -12.64 -28.74 3.33
C ASP A 235 -11.66 -28.91 4.51
N ALA A 236 -10.83 -27.91 4.78
CA ALA A 236 -9.90 -27.92 5.91
C ALA A 236 -10.64 -27.90 7.25
N LEU A 237 -11.67 -27.05 7.38
CA LEU A 237 -12.50 -26.98 8.58
C LEU A 237 -13.29 -28.27 8.82
N MET A 238 -13.85 -28.90 7.77
CA MET A 238 -14.53 -30.18 7.88
C MET A 238 -13.58 -31.27 8.38
N LYS A 239 -12.33 -31.33 7.87
CA LYS A 239 -11.33 -32.29 8.35
C LYS A 239 -11.01 -32.09 9.83
N GLU A 240 -10.86 -30.85 10.30
CA GLU A 240 -10.62 -30.56 11.72
C GLU A 240 -11.80 -31.01 12.58
N MET A 241 -13.03 -30.71 12.16
CA MET A 241 -14.25 -31.14 12.88
C MET A 241 -14.39 -32.67 12.98
N MET A 242 -13.94 -33.43 11.98
CA MET A 242 -13.99 -34.90 11.99
C MET A 242 -12.86 -35.53 12.81
N SER A 243 -11.84 -34.78 13.19
CA SER A 243 -10.68 -35.25 13.98
C SER A 243 -10.82 -35.00 15.48
N LEU A 244 -11.87 -34.30 15.91
CA LEU A 244 -12.28 -34.07 17.31
C LEU A 244 -13.22 -35.14 17.83
#